data_7c35c36f89d6438948eefa370548fa88
#
_entry.id   7c35c36f89d6438948eefa370548fa88
#
_cell.length_a   1.000
_cell.length_b   1.000
_cell.length_c   1.000
_cell.angle_alpha   90.00
_cell.angle_beta   90.00
_cell.angle_gamma   90.00
#
_symmetry.space_group_name_H-M   'P 1'
#
loop_
_entity.id
_entity.type
_entity.pdbx_description
1 polymer ?
#
loop_
_entity_poly.entity_id
_entity_poly.type
_entity_poly.pdbx_seq_one_letter_code
_entity_poly.pdbx_strand_id
1 'polypeptide(L)'
;MKRLLKFLMVIFVLGMAAFFINRFLVQQHQAKVLQQQTEKLSQTKNTKKVTKPINVNWHKSSQKKAYPNFESMENPWFKVSIKDQRVYVMDGSELKYTMYCSTGKGKSTPTGTYTIQSERGDSFYNQQSGEGANYWVSWKDHGVYLFHSVPVDKNGNYIKSEADRLGKEANSHGCVRLTIADAKWVYENVPYGMKVVITNS
;
A
#
# COMPACT_ATOMS: atom_id res chain seq x y z
N MET A 1 50.09 45.91 38.30
CA MET A 1 49.75 45.47 36.92
C MET A 1 49.99 44.00 36.67
N LYS A 2 51.15 43.42 36.92
CA LYS A 2 51.45 41.98 36.63
C LYS A 2 50.54 40.97 37.35
N ARG A 3 50.07 41.24 38.60
CA ARG A 3 49.15 40.34 39.35
C ARG A 3 47.75 40.38 38.80
N LEU A 4 47.25 41.54 38.36
CA LEU A 4 45.89 41.66 37.76
C LEU A 4 45.82 40.94 36.41
N LEU A 5 46.86 41.02 35.60
CA LEU A 5 46.93 40.35 34.30
C LEU A 5 46.93 38.82 34.46
N LYS A 6 47.64 38.27 35.48
CA LYS A 6 47.62 36.84 35.78
C LYS A 6 46.22 36.39 36.22
N PHE A 7 45.51 37.18 37.04
CA PHE A 7 44.19 36.87 37.49
C PHE A 7 43.15 36.84 36.34
N LEU A 8 43.23 37.82 35.42
CA LEU A 8 42.38 37.84 34.22
C LEU A 8 42.66 36.66 33.28
N MET A 9 43.93 36.27 33.16
CA MET A 9 44.31 35.10 32.36
C MET A 9 43.77 33.77 32.94
N VAL A 10 43.76 33.63 34.26
CA VAL A 10 43.18 32.45 34.92
C VAL A 10 41.65 32.38 34.72
N ILE A 11 40.93 33.51 34.83
CA ILE A 11 39.49 33.56 34.57
C ILE A 11 39.21 33.22 33.11
N PHE A 12 40.00 33.71 32.17
CA PHE A 12 39.82 33.38 30.75
C PHE A 12 40.05 31.89 30.47
N VAL A 13 41.08 31.28 31.05
CA VAL A 13 41.32 29.84 30.89
C VAL A 13 40.21 28.99 31.50
N LEU A 14 39.70 29.36 32.69
CA LEU A 14 38.56 28.68 33.30
C LEU A 14 37.27 28.82 32.49
N GLY A 15 37.02 30.01 31.92
CA GLY A 15 35.90 30.26 31.04
C GLY A 15 35.96 29.41 29.75
N MET A 16 37.14 29.34 29.14
CA MET A 16 37.36 28.45 27.98
C MET A 16 37.19 26.99 28.31
N ALA A 17 37.70 26.51 29.44
CA ALA A 17 37.55 25.15 29.89
C ALA A 17 36.03 24.79 30.11
N ALA A 18 35.30 25.66 30.78
CA ALA A 18 33.86 25.49 30.98
C ALA A 18 33.07 25.48 29.65
N PHE A 19 33.46 26.33 28.70
CA PHE A 19 32.85 26.35 27.35
C PHE A 19 33.11 25.04 26.60
N PHE A 20 34.33 24.51 26.60
CA PHE A 20 34.61 23.21 25.95
C PHE A 20 33.95 22.04 26.62
N ILE A 21 33.85 22.02 27.96
CA ILE A 21 33.13 20.99 28.70
C ILE A 21 31.64 21.02 28.31
N ASN A 22 31.04 22.21 28.28
CA ASN A 22 29.62 22.31 27.91
C ASN A 22 29.36 21.85 26.47
N ARG A 23 30.20 22.25 25.51
CA ARG A 23 30.10 21.76 24.12
C ARG A 23 30.24 20.24 24.02
N PHE A 24 31.17 19.66 24.79
CA PHE A 24 31.37 18.21 24.81
C PHE A 24 30.16 17.48 25.36
N LEU A 25 29.57 17.98 26.46
CA LEU A 25 28.36 17.41 27.05
C LEU A 25 27.14 17.49 26.08
N VAL A 26 26.96 18.62 25.40
CA VAL A 26 25.91 18.80 24.40
C VAL A 26 26.09 17.83 23.23
N GLN A 27 27.33 17.68 22.74
CA GLN A 27 27.60 16.70 21.66
C GLN A 27 27.31 15.25 22.09
N GLN A 28 27.69 14.88 23.30
CA GLN A 28 27.38 13.54 23.83
C GLN A 28 25.86 13.31 23.96
N HIS A 29 25.13 14.35 24.40
CA HIS A 29 23.68 14.25 24.52
C HIS A 29 23.01 14.09 23.15
N GLN A 30 23.43 14.88 22.14
CA GLN A 30 22.94 14.75 20.78
C GLN A 30 23.26 13.39 20.15
N ALA A 31 24.45 12.85 20.38
CA ALA A 31 24.82 11.52 19.89
C ALA A 31 23.95 10.42 20.50
N LYS A 32 23.66 10.49 21.81
CA LYS A 32 22.75 9.52 22.48
C LYS A 32 21.31 9.60 21.95
N VAL A 33 20.79 10.82 21.72
CA VAL A 33 19.44 11.01 21.16
C VAL A 33 19.37 10.44 19.74
N LEU A 34 20.38 10.69 18.91
CA LEU A 34 20.47 10.16 17.55
C LEU A 34 20.53 8.62 17.55
N GLN A 35 21.30 8.04 18.46
CA GLN A 35 21.43 6.58 18.62
C GLN A 35 20.11 5.94 19.05
N GLN A 36 19.39 6.55 20.01
CA GLN A 36 18.05 6.09 20.42
C GLN A 36 17.01 6.22 19.30
N GLN A 37 17.07 7.28 18.47
CA GLN A 37 16.21 7.41 17.29
C GLN A 37 16.53 6.33 16.25
N THR A 38 17.79 6.03 16.03
CA THR A 38 18.22 5.00 15.07
C THR A 38 17.80 3.60 15.55
N GLU A 39 17.92 3.32 16.85
CA GLU A 39 17.47 2.06 17.44
C GLU A 39 15.94 1.92 17.39
N LYS A 40 15.17 2.98 17.66
CA LYS A 40 13.71 2.98 17.47
C LYS A 40 13.31 2.74 16.02
N LEU A 41 13.99 3.36 15.05
CA LEU A 41 13.76 3.11 13.62
C LEU A 41 14.14 1.69 13.19
N SER A 42 15.22 1.12 13.75
CA SER A 42 15.64 -0.23 13.43
C SER A 42 14.74 -1.29 14.08
N GLN A 43 14.22 -1.04 15.29
CA GLN A 43 13.21 -1.89 15.94
C GLN A 43 11.88 -1.85 15.17
N THR A 44 11.48 -0.69 14.63
CA THR A 44 10.27 -0.57 13.78
C THR A 44 10.44 -1.29 12.42
N LYS A 45 11.67 -1.39 11.89
CA LYS A 45 11.98 -2.15 10.67
C LYS A 45 12.10 -3.66 10.90
N ASN A 46 12.37 -4.10 12.13
CA ASN A 46 12.57 -5.52 12.46
C ASN A 46 11.32 -6.24 13.00
N THR A 47 10.18 -5.58 13.10
CA THR A 47 8.91 -6.29 13.12
C THR A 47 8.63 -6.86 11.73
N LYS A 48 9.35 -7.88 11.31
CA LYS A 48 8.82 -8.91 10.42
C LYS A 48 7.56 -9.40 11.10
N LYS A 49 6.42 -8.81 10.69
CA LYS A 49 5.11 -9.31 11.03
C LYS A 49 5.12 -10.77 10.58
N VAL A 50 5.27 -11.70 11.50
CA VAL A 50 4.98 -13.12 11.26
C VAL A 50 3.47 -13.15 10.98
N THR A 51 3.12 -12.88 9.74
CA THR A 51 1.75 -13.00 9.28
C THR A 51 1.45 -14.48 9.22
N LYS A 52 0.56 -14.95 10.09
CA LYS A 52 -0.11 -16.23 9.89
C LYS A 52 -0.50 -16.35 8.42
N PRO A 53 -0.38 -17.52 7.79
CA PRO A 53 -0.76 -17.68 6.40
C PRO A 53 -2.17 -17.15 6.21
N ILE A 54 -2.30 -16.12 5.35
CA ILE A 54 -3.58 -15.45 5.10
C ILE A 54 -4.43 -16.44 4.33
N ASN A 55 -5.48 -16.95 4.96
CA ASN A 55 -6.49 -17.74 4.26
C ASN A 55 -7.64 -16.81 3.88
N VAL A 56 -7.67 -16.38 2.62
CA VAL A 56 -8.70 -15.50 2.08
C VAL A 56 -9.91 -16.34 1.68
N ASN A 57 -11.08 -16.02 2.23
CA ASN A 57 -12.33 -16.53 1.70
C ASN A 57 -12.70 -15.71 0.46
N TRP A 58 -12.28 -16.17 -0.71
CA TRP A 58 -12.47 -15.44 -1.97
C TRP A 58 -13.92 -15.34 -2.47
N HIS A 59 -14.88 -16.02 -1.80
CA HIS A 59 -16.32 -15.83 -2.04
C HIS A 59 -16.90 -14.60 -1.34
N LYS A 60 -16.29 -14.16 -0.21
CA LYS A 60 -16.83 -13.12 0.66
C LYS A 60 -16.04 -11.82 0.54
N SER A 61 -16.63 -10.74 1.05
CA SER A 61 -15.95 -9.46 1.21
C SER A 61 -14.65 -9.60 2.01
N SER A 62 -13.65 -8.81 1.65
CA SER A 62 -12.33 -8.83 2.30
C SER A 62 -12.37 -8.40 3.76
N GLN A 63 -13.34 -7.58 4.14
CA GLN A 63 -13.56 -7.13 5.51
C GLN A 63 -15.00 -7.40 5.96
N LYS A 64 -15.21 -7.54 7.27
CA LYS A 64 -16.55 -7.76 7.84
C LYS A 64 -17.40 -6.48 7.93
N LYS A 65 -16.77 -5.29 7.84
CA LYS A 65 -17.48 -4.01 7.85
C LYS A 65 -18.18 -3.75 6.52
N ALA A 66 -19.18 -2.87 6.53
CA ALA A 66 -19.87 -2.42 5.32
C ALA A 66 -18.88 -1.77 4.33
N TYR A 67 -19.18 -1.90 3.04
CA TYR A 67 -18.48 -1.13 2.02
C TYR A 67 -18.75 0.37 2.17
N PRO A 68 -17.77 1.23 1.83
CA PRO A 68 -18.00 2.67 1.80
C PRO A 68 -19.01 3.07 0.71
N ASN A 69 -19.71 4.17 0.91
CA ASN A 69 -20.53 4.78 -0.12
C ASN A 69 -19.76 5.91 -0.79
N PHE A 70 -19.46 5.77 -2.09
CA PHE A 70 -18.71 6.78 -2.86
C PHE A 70 -19.40 8.15 -2.92
N GLU A 71 -20.75 8.20 -2.90
CA GLU A 71 -21.50 9.45 -2.89
C GLU A 71 -21.27 10.30 -1.64
N SER A 72 -20.88 9.65 -0.52
CA SER A 72 -20.58 10.32 0.74
C SER A 72 -19.10 10.67 0.93
N MET A 73 -18.25 10.35 -0.06
CA MET A 73 -16.81 10.59 -0.01
C MET A 73 -16.45 11.86 -0.78
N GLU A 74 -15.56 12.70 -0.24
CA GLU A 74 -15.14 13.95 -0.87
C GLU A 74 -14.13 13.74 -2.00
N ASN A 75 -13.16 12.85 -1.78
CA ASN A 75 -12.07 12.57 -2.72
C ASN A 75 -11.78 11.08 -2.83
N PRO A 76 -12.73 10.27 -3.37
CA PRO A 76 -12.56 8.83 -3.47
C PRO A 76 -11.50 8.44 -4.50
N TRP A 77 -10.69 7.43 -4.16
CA TRP A 77 -9.72 6.85 -5.09
C TRP A 77 -9.27 5.46 -4.62
N PHE A 78 -8.71 4.70 -5.57
CA PHE A 78 -8.08 3.40 -5.26
C PHE A 78 -6.57 3.53 -5.23
N LYS A 79 -5.94 3.03 -4.15
CA LYS A 79 -4.52 2.72 -4.11
C LYS A 79 -4.34 1.20 -4.23
N VAL A 80 -3.64 0.75 -5.28
CA VAL A 80 -3.25 -0.65 -5.45
C VAL A 80 -1.78 -0.81 -5.05
N SER A 81 -1.50 -1.61 -4.02
CA SER A 81 -0.15 -1.99 -3.62
C SER A 81 0.20 -3.36 -4.21
N ILE A 82 1.14 -3.38 -5.16
CA ILE A 82 1.66 -4.63 -5.74
C ILE A 82 2.42 -5.42 -4.67
N LYS A 83 3.17 -4.75 -3.81
CA LYS A 83 3.92 -5.40 -2.72
C LYS A 83 3.00 -6.09 -1.71
N ASP A 84 1.93 -5.41 -1.31
CA ASP A 84 1.04 -5.92 -0.26
C ASP A 84 -0.07 -6.83 -0.80
N GLN A 85 -0.29 -6.83 -2.13
CA GLN A 85 -1.41 -7.49 -2.80
C GLN A 85 -2.75 -7.02 -2.21
N ARG A 86 -2.93 -5.69 -2.19
CA ARG A 86 -4.11 -5.01 -1.62
C ARG A 86 -4.59 -3.88 -2.51
N VAL A 87 -5.90 -3.70 -2.52
CA VAL A 87 -6.55 -2.48 -2.98
C VAL A 87 -7.08 -1.74 -1.75
N TYR A 88 -6.66 -0.52 -1.58
CA TYR A 88 -7.12 0.38 -0.54
C TYR A 88 -8.13 1.37 -1.13
N VAL A 89 -9.33 1.40 -0.60
CA VAL A 89 -10.33 2.43 -0.91
C VAL A 89 -10.05 3.61 -0.02
N MET A 90 -9.68 4.73 -0.62
CA MET A 90 -9.23 5.95 0.05
C MET A 90 -10.23 7.08 -0.15
N ASP A 91 -10.36 7.95 0.85
CA ASP A 91 -10.99 9.25 0.75
C ASP A 91 -9.98 10.32 1.17
N GLY A 92 -9.43 11.06 0.21
CA GLY A 92 -8.25 11.89 0.44
C GLY A 92 -7.10 11.05 1.01
N SER A 93 -6.70 11.30 2.26
CA SER A 93 -5.66 10.54 2.98
C SER A 93 -6.23 9.44 3.89
N GLU A 94 -7.55 9.37 4.07
CA GLU A 94 -8.20 8.42 4.96
C GLU A 94 -8.44 7.07 4.29
N LEU A 95 -8.07 5.97 4.98
CA LEU A 95 -8.35 4.61 4.54
C LEU A 95 -9.78 4.20 4.95
N LYS A 96 -10.65 4.01 3.96
CA LYS A 96 -12.05 3.61 4.19
C LYS A 96 -12.22 2.07 4.17
N TYR A 97 -11.55 1.37 3.24
CA TYR A 97 -11.71 -0.08 3.09
C TYR A 97 -10.45 -0.72 2.50
N THR A 98 -10.20 -2.00 2.80
CA THR A 98 -9.07 -2.77 2.25
C THR A 98 -9.58 -4.04 1.61
N MET A 99 -9.22 -4.29 0.36
CA MET A 99 -9.52 -5.52 -0.36
C MET A 99 -8.27 -6.36 -0.54
N TYR A 100 -8.41 -7.68 -0.47
CA TYR A 100 -7.40 -8.60 -0.95
C TYR A 100 -7.38 -8.56 -2.47
N CYS A 101 -6.19 -8.56 -3.07
CA CYS A 101 -6.08 -8.66 -4.52
C CYS A 101 -4.93 -9.58 -4.94
N SER A 102 -4.91 -9.94 -6.23
CA SER A 102 -3.73 -10.47 -6.91
C SER A 102 -3.48 -9.67 -8.18
N THR A 103 -2.30 -9.03 -8.24
CA THR A 103 -1.83 -8.27 -9.39
C THR A 103 -1.06 -9.16 -10.37
N GLY A 104 -0.53 -8.62 -11.43
CA GLY A 104 0.17 -9.35 -12.49
C GLY A 104 1.53 -9.90 -12.09
N LYS A 105 1.83 -11.13 -12.54
CA LYS A 105 3.16 -11.76 -12.42
C LYS A 105 4.22 -10.91 -13.09
N GLY A 106 5.47 -10.99 -12.62
CA GLY A 106 6.61 -10.41 -13.30
C GLY A 106 6.49 -8.92 -13.60
N LYS A 107 5.76 -8.16 -12.74
CA LYS A 107 5.50 -6.73 -12.90
C LYS A 107 4.61 -6.38 -14.11
N SER A 108 3.77 -7.31 -14.60
CA SER A 108 2.87 -7.06 -15.72
C SER A 108 1.71 -6.11 -15.40
N THR A 109 1.43 -5.82 -14.12
CA THR A 109 0.54 -4.70 -13.74
C THR A 109 1.35 -3.40 -13.79
N PRO A 110 1.05 -2.45 -14.69
CA PRO A 110 1.81 -1.21 -14.82
C PRO A 110 1.56 -0.30 -13.61
N THR A 111 2.64 0.27 -13.08
CA THR A 111 2.57 1.30 -12.04
C THR A 111 2.26 2.67 -12.63
N GLY A 112 1.60 3.53 -11.87
CA GLY A 112 1.23 4.87 -12.32
C GLY A 112 -0.08 5.36 -11.74
N THR A 113 -0.57 6.47 -12.30
CA THR A 113 -1.88 7.05 -11.99
C THR A 113 -2.78 6.91 -13.20
N TYR A 114 -3.94 6.32 -13.00
CA TYR A 114 -4.96 6.01 -13.99
C TYR A 114 -6.33 6.47 -13.50
N THR A 115 -7.35 6.23 -14.30
CA THR A 115 -8.75 6.46 -13.93
C THR A 115 -9.63 5.29 -14.33
N ILE A 116 -10.71 5.09 -13.61
CA ILE A 116 -11.76 4.13 -13.98
C ILE A 116 -12.35 4.54 -15.33
N GLN A 117 -12.37 3.61 -16.26
CA GLN A 117 -12.91 3.80 -17.62
C GLN A 117 -14.37 3.37 -17.71
N SER A 118 -15.01 3.66 -18.83
CA SER A 118 -16.45 3.37 -19.04
C SER A 118 -16.74 1.88 -19.21
N GLU A 119 -15.77 1.14 -19.73
CA GLU A 119 -15.95 -0.27 -20.09
C GLU A 119 -16.01 -1.13 -18.83
N ARG A 120 -17.11 -1.84 -18.70
CA ARG A 120 -17.38 -2.81 -17.64
C ARG A 120 -18.40 -3.83 -18.09
N GLY A 121 -18.45 -4.97 -17.44
CA GLY A 121 -19.42 -6.01 -17.77
C GLY A 121 -19.53 -7.11 -16.73
N ASP A 122 -20.59 -7.91 -16.86
CA ASP A 122 -20.89 -9.00 -15.94
C ASP A 122 -19.84 -10.12 -16.00
N SER A 123 -19.34 -10.43 -17.20
CA SER A 123 -18.38 -11.51 -17.40
C SER A 123 -17.61 -11.35 -18.73
N PHE A 124 -16.45 -12.00 -18.80
CA PHE A 124 -15.72 -12.23 -20.05
C PHE A 124 -14.99 -13.58 -20.00
N TYR A 125 -14.60 -14.08 -21.18
CA TYR A 125 -13.71 -15.23 -21.31
C TYR A 125 -12.67 -14.97 -22.41
N ASN A 126 -11.40 -15.21 -22.09
CA ASN A 126 -10.29 -15.07 -23.03
C ASN A 126 -9.77 -16.47 -23.41
N GLN A 127 -9.98 -16.86 -24.66
CA GLN A 127 -9.56 -18.17 -25.18
C GLN A 127 -8.04 -18.39 -25.16
N GLN A 128 -7.23 -17.32 -25.32
CA GLN A 128 -5.77 -17.44 -25.33
C GLN A 128 -5.20 -17.79 -23.96
N SER A 129 -5.73 -17.18 -22.91
CA SER A 129 -5.32 -17.48 -21.52
C SER A 129 -6.05 -18.69 -20.93
N GLY A 130 -7.18 -19.09 -21.50
CA GLY A 130 -8.05 -20.12 -20.92
C GLY A 130 -8.79 -19.65 -19.66
N GLU A 131 -8.81 -18.36 -19.38
CA GLU A 131 -9.42 -17.76 -18.19
C GLU A 131 -10.43 -16.70 -18.57
N GLY A 132 -11.49 -16.62 -17.79
CA GLY A 132 -12.44 -15.52 -17.77
C GLY A 132 -12.57 -14.96 -16.37
N ALA A 133 -13.45 -13.99 -16.18
CA ALA A 133 -13.81 -13.49 -14.87
C ALA A 133 -15.20 -12.84 -14.89
N ASN A 134 -15.77 -12.63 -13.69
CA ASN A 134 -17.02 -11.94 -13.49
C ASN A 134 -16.76 -10.54 -12.90
N TYR A 135 -17.72 -9.62 -13.11
CA TYR A 135 -17.75 -8.29 -12.52
C TYR A 135 -16.49 -7.48 -12.83
N TRP A 136 -16.26 -7.20 -14.12
CA TRP A 136 -15.06 -6.49 -14.54
C TRP A 136 -15.30 -4.99 -14.79
N VAL A 137 -14.29 -4.21 -14.48
CA VAL A 137 -14.24 -2.75 -14.71
C VAL A 137 -12.86 -2.37 -15.25
N SER A 138 -12.83 -1.65 -16.37
CA SER A 138 -11.58 -1.18 -16.96
C SER A 138 -11.00 0.02 -16.22
N TRP A 139 -9.64 0.02 -16.07
CA TRP A 139 -8.91 1.16 -15.53
C TRP A 139 -7.73 1.60 -16.41
N LYS A 140 -7.44 0.82 -17.47
CA LYS A 140 -6.40 1.19 -18.45
C LYS A 140 -6.60 0.44 -19.77
N ASP A 141 -6.30 1.12 -20.88
CA ASP A 141 -6.29 0.60 -22.25
C ASP A 141 -7.64 -0.04 -22.67
N HIS A 142 -8.76 0.55 -22.24
CA HIS A 142 -10.13 0.26 -22.71
C HIS A 142 -10.45 -1.24 -22.82
N GLY A 143 -10.44 -1.92 -21.66
CA GLY A 143 -10.77 -3.35 -21.58
C GLY A 143 -9.56 -4.28 -21.49
N VAL A 144 -8.31 -3.76 -21.45
CA VAL A 144 -7.11 -4.59 -21.31
C VAL A 144 -6.74 -4.81 -19.86
N TYR A 145 -6.69 -3.73 -19.06
CA TYR A 145 -6.38 -3.81 -17.63
C TYR A 145 -7.63 -3.57 -16.80
N LEU A 146 -8.00 -4.56 -16.01
CA LEU A 146 -9.27 -4.63 -15.33
C LEU A 146 -9.12 -4.82 -13.82
N PHE A 147 -10.12 -4.36 -13.04
CA PHE A 147 -10.52 -4.99 -11.79
C PHE A 147 -11.56 -6.06 -12.11
N HIS A 148 -11.46 -7.24 -11.53
CA HIS A 148 -12.41 -8.34 -11.75
C HIS A 148 -12.33 -9.39 -10.64
N SER A 149 -13.26 -10.33 -10.60
CA SER A 149 -13.25 -11.45 -9.64
C SER A 149 -12.04 -12.35 -9.81
N VAL A 150 -11.79 -13.26 -8.88
CA VAL A 150 -10.97 -14.46 -9.14
C VAL A 150 -11.43 -15.15 -10.42
N PRO A 151 -10.51 -15.79 -11.19
CA PRO A 151 -10.83 -16.24 -12.54
C PRO A 151 -11.79 -17.45 -12.59
N VAL A 152 -12.48 -17.56 -13.72
CA VAL A 152 -13.34 -18.68 -14.09
C VAL A 152 -12.80 -19.42 -15.32
N ASP A 153 -13.16 -20.68 -15.46
CA ASP A 153 -12.91 -21.50 -16.65
C ASP A 153 -13.92 -21.18 -17.79
N LYS A 154 -13.81 -21.89 -18.90
CA LYS A 154 -14.71 -21.74 -20.07
C LYS A 154 -16.19 -22.03 -19.78
N ASN A 155 -16.48 -22.74 -18.70
CA ASN A 155 -17.83 -23.07 -18.28
C ASN A 155 -18.39 -22.12 -17.20
N GLY A 156 -17.60 -21.10 -16.81
CA GLY A 156 -17.97 -20.14 -15.76
C GLY A 156 -17.70 -20.62 -14.33
N ASN A 157 -17.02 -21.77 -14.14
CA ASN A 157 -16.65 -22.26 -12.81
C ASN A 157 -15.40 -21.58 -12.31
N TYR A 158 -15.38 -21.15 -11.04
CA TYR A 158 -14.21 -20.52 -10.45
C TYR A 158 -13.01 -21.49 -10.34
N ILE A 159 -11.85 -21.05 -10.81
CA ILE A 159 -10.60 -21.83 -10.79
C ILE A 159 -10.00 -21.74 -9.40
N LYS A 160 -10.25 -22.75 -8.56
CA LYS A 160 -9.85 -22.76 -7.15
C LYS A 160 -8.36 -22.55 -6.94
N SER A 161 -7.49 -23.16 -7.75
CA SER A 161 -6.03 -23.02 -7.67
C SER A 161 -5.56 -21.59 -7.85
N GLU A 162 -6.25 -20.81 -8.69
CA GLU A 162 -5.99 -19.39 -8.90
C GLU A 162 -6.58 -18.53 -7.78
N ALA A 163 -7.79 -18.85 -7.34
CA ALA A 163 -8.49 -18.15 -6.27
C ALA A 163 -7.77 -18.27 -4.92
N ASP A 164 -7.19 -19.42 -4.61
CA ASP A 164 -6.45 -19.67 -3.37
C ASP A 164 -5.16 -18.83 -3.23
N ARG A 165 -4.68 -18.22 -4.33
CA ARG A 165 -3.51 -17.32 -4.34
C ARG A 165 -3.87 -15.87 -4.01
N LEU A 166 -5.16 -15.54 -3.98
CA LEU A 166 -5.63 -14.18 -3.75
C LEU A 166 -5.09 -13.60 -2.44
N GLY A 167 -4.55 -12.38 -2.50
CA GLY A 167 -4.01 -11.65 -1.37
C GLY A 167 -2.64 -12.14 -0.87
N LYS A 168 -2.06 -13.15 -1.53
CA LYS A 168 -0.78 -13.78 -1.16
C LYS A 168 0.34 -13.43 -2.14
N GLU A 169 0.04 -13.45 -3.43
CA GLU A 169 1.02 -13.25 -4.49
C GLU A 169 0.44 -12.63 -5.75
N ALA A 170 1.30 -11.99 -6.54
CA ALA A 170 0.99 -11.52 -7.87
C ALA A 170 0.85 -12.72 -8.82
N ASN A 171 -0.33 -12.93 -9.39
CA ASN A 171 -0.63 -14.15 -10.15
C ASN A 171 -1.49 -13.94 -11.41
N SER A 172 -1.89 -12.70 -11.75
CA SER A 172 -2.63 -12.39 -12.97
C SER A 172 -1.71 -12.13 -14.17
N HIS A 173 -2.29 -11.89 -15.34
CA HIS A 173 -1.59 -11.44 -16.55
C HIS A 173 -1.37 -9.91 -16.59
N GLY A 174 -1.89 -9.16 -15.59
CA GLY A 174 -1.77 -7.70 -15.50
C GLY A 174 -2.97 -7.05 -14.81
N CYS A 175 -4.12 -7.67 -14.86
CA CYS A 175 -5.33 -7.23 -14.17
C CYS A 175 -5.19 -7.31 -12.64
N VAL A 176 -6.12 -6.71 -11.92
CA VAL A 176 -6.23 -6.74 -10.47
C VAL A 176 -7.40 -7.66 -10.10
N ARG A 177 -7.09 -8.89 -9.71
CA ARG A 177 -8.07 -9.89 -9.25
C ARG A 177 -8.53 -9.55 -7.84
N LEU A 178 -9.82 -9.68 -7.57
CA LEU A 178 -10.47 -9.42 -6.28
C LEU A 178 -11.26 -10.64 -5.81
N THR A 179 -11.75 -10.62 -4.56
CA THR A 179 -12.79 -11.58 -4.14
C THR A 179 -14.03 -11.38 -5.01
N ILE A 180 -14.90 -12.40 -5.06
CA ILE A 180 -16.16 -12.29 -5.83
C ILE A 180 -17.00 -11.12 -5.32
N ALA A 181 -17.15 -10.99 -4.00
CA ALA A 181 -17.96 -9.93 -3.40
C ALA A 181 -17.36 -8.53 -3.61
N ASP A 182 -16.01 -8.37 -3.48
CA ASP A 182 -15.36 -7.10 -3.71
C ASP A 182 -15.43 -6.69 -5.18
N ALA A 183 -15.22 -7.63 -6.12
CA ALA A 183 -15.32 -7.36 -7.55
C ALA A 183 -16.74 -6.93 -7.94
N LYS A 184 -17.75 -7.62 -7.41
CA LYS A 184 -19.16 -7.24 -7.63
C LYS A 184 -19.44 -5.83 -7.12
N TRP A 185 -19.01 -5.53 -5.90
CA TRP A 185 -19.19 -4.18 -5.34
C TRP A 185 -18.46 -3.10 -6.17
N VAL A 186 -17.22 -3.35 -6.62
CA VAL A 186 -16.48 -2.43 -7.51
C VAL A 186 -17.25 -2.22 -8.81
N TYR A 187 -17.71 -3.31 -9.44
CA TYR A 187 -18.49 -3.27 -10.69
C TYR A 187 -19.77 -2.44 -10.57
N GLU A 188 -20.51 -2.61 -9.48
CA GLU A 188 -21.80 -1.93 -9.25
C GLU A 188 -21.67 -0.47 -8.83
N ASN A 189 -20.57 -0.10 -8.13
CA ASN A 189 -20.52 1.16 -7.40
C ASN A 189 -19.41 2.12 -7.84
N VAL A 190 -18.28 1.62 -8.42
CA VAL A 190 -17.15 2.50 -8.72
C VAL A 190 -17.53 3.51 -9.82
N PRO A 191 -17.38 4.84 -9.59
CA PRO A 191 -17.73 5.83 -10.58
C PRO A 191 -16.70 5.91 -11.72
N TYR A 192 -17.19 6.22 -12.93
CA TYR A 192 -16.34 6.59 -14.05
C TYR A 192 -15.43 7.77 -13.68
N GLY A 193 -14.19 7.75 -14.13
CA GLY A 193 -13.22 8.82 -13.90
C GLY A 193 -12.56 8.79 -12.51
N MET A 194 -12.99 7.91 -11.58
CA MET A 194 -12.37 7.82 -10.27
C MET A 194 -10.88 7.43 -10.40
N LYS A 195 -10.03 8.14 -9.66
CA LYS A 195 -8.57 7.96 -9.67
C LYS A 195 -8.16 6.57 -9.16
N VAL A 196 -7.20 5.96 -9.86
CA VAL A 196 -6.54 4.70 -9.49
C VAL A 196 -5.03 4.92 -9.49
N VAL A 197 -4.38 4.67 -8.35
CA VAL A 197 -2.92 4.76 -8.21
C VAL A 197 -2.36 3.38 -7.96
N ILE A 198 -1.48 2.89 -8.84
CA ILE A 198 -0.83 1.58 -8.71
C ILE A 198 0.64 1.79 -8.36
N THR A 199 1.08 1.20 -7.25
CA THR A 199 2.43 1.36 -6.71
C THR A 199 3.08 0.02 -6.38
N ASN A 200 4.41 0.02 -6.30
CA ASN A 200 5.19 -1.12 -5.79
C ASN A 200 5.29 -1.12 -4.25
N SER A 201 4.73 -0.09 -3.58
CA SER A 201 4.78 0.11 -2.11
C SER A 201 3.44 -0.14 -1.47
#